data_a47b216d53dca414d4ca5ed82e44c21f
#
_entry.id   a47b216d53dca414d4ca5ed82e44c21f
#
_cell.length_a   1.000
_cell.length_b   1.000
_cell.length_c   1.000
_cell.angle_alpha   90.00
_cell.angle_beta   90.00
_cell.angle_gamma   90.00
#
_symmetry.space_group_name_H-M   'P 1'
#
loop_
_entity.id
_entity.type
_entity.pdbx_description
1 polymer ?
#
loop_
_entity_poly.entity_id
_entity_poly.type
_entity_poly.pdbx_seq_one_letter_code
_entity_poly.pdbx_strand_id
1 'polypeptide(L)'
;MTRTAIAQYIAEKNNLLWKNIYSGVFRDLDEVLIPLEIVSEAGRLPLKRGPKALQEKGIPHYQLTPKGLLVALSIEESDNKSSILTRFLSKSEIKEKQFADVITTLAKISPKFTYSMFEIYVKAFCEGKLKNLLPFSVLEFQKISQNAFTIQNELLNGFMTLSKSKKSDVLNFFAKFT
;
A
#
# COMPACT_ATOMS: atom_id res chain seq x y z
N MET A 1 10.21 -13.03 -2.18
CA MET A 1 9.75 -14.33 -2.75
C MET A 1 10.45 -14.56 -4.07
N THR A 2 10.66 -15.84 -4.49
CA THR A 2 11.11 -16.16 -5.87
C THR A 2 9.96 -16.04 -6.84
N ARG A 3 10.25 -15.95 -8.15
CA ARG A 3 9.20 -15.91 -9.21
C ARG A 3 8.25 -17.08 -9.14
N THR A 4 8.81 -18.29 -8.96
CA THR A 4 7.99 -19.52 -8.82
C THR A 4 7.08 -19.45 -7.59
N ALA A 5 7.61 -18.99 -6.44
CA ALA A 5 6.80 -18.86 -5.24
C ALA A 5 5.70 -17.79 -5.38
N ILE A 6 5.94 -16.71 -6.13
CA ILE A 6 4.91 -15.73 -6.46
C ILE A 6 3.82 -16.37 -7.32
N ALA A 7 4.19 -17.07 -8.40
CA ALA A 7 3.22 -17.73 -9.27
C ALA A 7 2.39 -18.80 -8.53
N GLN A 8 3.02 -19.58 -7.65
CA GLN A 8 2.32 -20.55 -6.81
C GLN A 8 1.33 -19.89 -5.86
N TYR A 9 1.74 -18.83 -5.17
CA TYR A 9 0.87 -18.09 -4.25
C TYR A 9 -0.36 -17.50 -4.96
N ILE A 10 -0.16 -16.86 -6.13
CA ILE A 10 -1.26 -16.30 -6.93
C ILE A 10 -2.20 -17.41 -7.41
N ALA A 11 -1.66 -18.53 -7.86
CA ALA A 11 -2.44 -19.67 -8.34
C ALA A 11 -3.29 -20.27 -7.22
N GLU A 12 -2.72 -20.49 -6.05
CA GLU A 12 -3.40 -21.02 -4.87
C GLU A 12 -4.56 -20.09 -4.44
N LYS A 13 -4.31 -18.80 -4.35
CA LYS A 13 -5.33 -17.81 -3.98
C LYS A 13 -6.50 -17.76 -4.96
N ASN A 14 -6.28 -18.03 -6.24
CA ASN A 14 -7.29 -17.96 -7.30
C ASN A 14 -7.78 -19.34 -7.77
N ASN A 15 -7.44 -20.43 -7.10
CA ASN A 15 -7.77 -21.81 -7.50
C ASN A 15 -7.34 -22.13 -8.94
N LEU A 16 -6.16 -21.66 -9.36
CA LEU A 16 -5.60 -21.87 -10.70
C LEU A 16 -4.41 -22.82 -10.65
N LEU A 17 -4.09 -23.44 -11.78
CA LEU A 17 -2.83 -24.16 -11.93
C LEU A 17 -1.69 -23.15 -12.14
N TRP A 18 -0.69 -23.17 -11.25
CA TRP A 18 0.43 -22.22 -11.28
C TRP A 18 1.20 -22.22 -12.63
N LYS A 19 1.25 -23.33 -13.33
CA LYS A 19 1.86 -23.43 -14.66
C LYS A 19 1.19 -22.54 -15.70
N ASN A 20 -0.12 -22.32 -15.58
CA ASN A 20 -0.89 -21.51 -16.53
C ASN A 20 -0.62 -20.01 -16.39
N ILE A 21 -0.22 -19.56 -15.20
CA ILE A 21 0.02 -18.14 -14.92
C ILE A 21 1.51 -17.80 -14.82
N TYR A 22 2.37 -18.82 -14.85
CA TYR A 22 3.81 -18.66 -14.61
C TYR A 22 4.48 -17.69 -15.59
N SER A 23 4.21 -17.83 -16.90
CA SER A 23 4.74 -16.92 -17.92
C SER A 23 4.23 -15.49 -17.78
N GLY A 24 2.96 -15.32 -17.40
CA GLY A 24 2.37 -14.01 -17.13
C GLY A 24 3.05 -13.33 -15.95
N VAL A 25 3.24 -14.03 -14.83
CA VAL A 25 3.95 -13.49 -13.66
C VAL A 25 5.38 -13.07 -14.00
N PHE A 26 6.07 -13.82 -14.84
CA PHE A 26 7.44 -13.47 -15.28
C PHE A 26 7.45 -12.21 -16.12
N ARG A 27 6.56 -12.13 -17.10
CA ARG A 27 6.42 -10.96 -17.96
C ARG A 27 6.07 -9.73 -17.12
N ASP A 28 5.08 -9.82 -16.24
CA ASP A 28 4.65 -8.68 -15.44
C ASP A 28 5.76 -8.20 -14.47
N LEU A 29 6.57 -9.12 -13.93
CA LEU A 29 7.74 -8.74 -13.13
C LEU A 29 8.80 -8.01 -13.99
N ASP A 30 9.17 -8.57 -15.14
CA ASP A 30 10.29 -8.08 -15.94
C ASP A 30 9.93 -6.84 -16.78
N GLU A 31 8.72 -6.77 -17.31
CA GLU A 31 8.30 -5.72 -18.23
C GLU A 31 7.58 -4.56 -17.54
N VAL A 32 7.02 -4.80 -16.33
CA VAL A 32 6.20 -3.80 -15.64
C VAL A 32 6.74 -3.46 -14.25
N LEU A 33 6.76 -4.43 -13.34
CA LEU A 33 6.96 -4.13 -11.92
C LEU A 33 8.40 -3.73 -11.58
N ILE A 34 9.39 -4.34 -12.22
CA ILE A 34 10.82 -3.98 -12.04
C ILE A 34 11.13 -2.65 -12.73
N PRO A 35 10.77 -2.42 -14.00
CA PRO A 35 10.98 -1.13 -14.66
C PRO A 35 10.28 0.06 -13.98
N LEU A 36 9.10 -0.16 -13.41
CA LEU A 36 8.39 0.86 -12.61
C LEU A 36 8.93 1.02 -11.19
N GLU A 37 9.97 0.26 -10.82
CA GLU A 37 10.55 0.27 -9.47
C GLU A 37 9.55 -0.11 -8.35
N ILE A 38 8.50 -0.85 -8.68
CA ILE A 38 7.54 -1.38 -7.71
C ILE A 38 8.15 -2.54 -6.94
N VAL A 39 8.94 -3.36 -7.66
CA VAL A 39 9.63 -4.53 -7.14
C VAL A 39 11.12 -4.41 -7.44
N SER A 40 11.95 -4.89 -6.54
CA SER A 40 13.39 -5.03 -6.74
C SER A 40 13.89 -6.41 -6.35
N GLU A 41 15.01 -6.83 -6.94
CA GLU A 41 15.74 -8.02 -6.48
C GLU A 41 16.34 -7.70 -5.10
N ALA A 42 16.02 -8.53 -4.11
CA ALA A 42 16.48 -8.37 -2.73
C ALA A 42 17.71 -9.24 -2.42
N GLY A 43 18.13 -10.07 -3.37
CA GLY A 43 19.27 -10.97 -3.27
C GLY A 43 18.99 -12.29 -3.96
N ARG A 44 19.85 -13.27 -3.75
CA ARG A 44 19.81 -14.58 -4.40
C ARG A 44 19.86 -15.72 -3.38
N LEU A 45 19.00 -16.70 -3.57
CA LEU A 45 18.95 -17.90 -2.75
C LEU A 45 19.86 -18.98 -3.35
N PRO A 46 20.68 -19.67 -2.55
CA PRO A 46 21.52 -20.75 -3.05
C PRO A 46 20.68 -21.90 -3.59
N LEU A 47 21.08 -22.46 -4.72
CA LEU A 47 20.47 -23.65 -5.31
C LEU A 47 21.48 -24.81 -5.26
N LYS A 48 21.15 -25.88 -4.50
CA LYS A 48 22.03 -27.05 -4.37
C LYS A 48 21.92 -28.02 -5.55
N ARG A 49 20.77 -28.04 -6.26
CA ARG A 49 20.48 -28.92 -7.38
C ARG A 49 19.74 -28.15 -8.47
N GLY A 50 20.00 -28.48 -9.74
CA GLY A 50 19.34 -27.83 -10.89
C GLY A 50 20.35 -27.35 -11.94
N PRO A 51 19.95 -26.49 -12.86
CA PRO A 51 20.83 -25.96 -13.91
C PRO A 51 22.08 -25.29 -13.35
N LYS A 52 23.25 -25.58 -13.91
CA LYS A 52 24.57 -25.12 -13.41
C LYS A 52 24.62 -23.61 -13.24
N ALA A 53 24.10 -22.85 -14.21
CA ALA A 53 24.03 -21.38 -14.13
C ALA A 53 23.23 -20.86 -12.92
N LEU A 54 22.19 -21.55 -12.47
CA LEU A 54 21.42 -21.18 -11.28
C LEU A 54 22.12 -21.65 -9.99
N GLN A 55 22.94 -22.72 -10.04
CA GLN A 55 23.75 -23.14 -8.90
C GLN A 55 24.85 -22.10 -8.63
N GLU A 56 25.47 -21.55 -9.68
CA GLU A 56 26.51 -20.55 -9.57
C GLU A 56 25.98 -19.16 -9.19
N LYS A 57 24.88 -18.72 -9.80
CA LYS A 57 24.33 -17.37 -9.61
C LYS A 57 23.26 -17.30 -8.52
N GLY A 58 22.68 -18.43 -8.10
CA GLY A 58 21.53 -18.48 -7.20
C GLY A 58 20.21 -18.08 -7.88
N ILE A 59 19.12 -18.31 -7.16
CA ILE A 59 17.75 -17.95 -7.60
C ILE A 59 17.43 -16.55 -7.09
N PRO A 60 17.11 -15.58 -7.95
CA PRO A 60 16.73 -14.26 -7.50
C PRO A 60 15.44 -14.30 -6.67
N HIS A 61 15.41 -13.54 -5.58
CA HIS A 61 14.20 -13.31 -4.82
C HIS A 61 13.87 -11.82 -4.78
N TYR A 62 12.59 -11.51 -4.75
CA TYR A 62 12.06 -10.18 -4.96
C TYR A 62 11.34 -9.66 -3.71
N GLN A 63 11.36 -8.36 -3.56
CA GLN A 63 10.64 -7.62 -2.52
C GLN A 63 10.01 -6.35 -3.10
N LEU A 64 8.97 -5.85 -2.42
CA LEU A 64 8.45 -4.53 -2.71
C LEU A 64 9.47 -3.45 -2.31
N THR A 65 9.69 -2.51 -3.19
CA THR A 65 10.42 -1.27 -2.90
C THR A 65 9.57 -0.36 -2.00
N PRO A 66 10.09 0.76 -1.46
CA PRO A 66 9.26 1.77 -0.82
C PRO A 66 8.11 2.28 -1.71
N LYS A 67 8.38 2.48 -3.01
CA LYS A 67 7.37 2.84 -4.01
C LYS A 67 6.32 1.74 -4.15
N GLY A 68 6.76 0.48 -4.22
CA GLY A 68 5.86 -0.67 -4.26
C GLY A 68 5.03 -0.84 -2.99
N LEU A 69 5.57 -0.53 -1.81
CA LEU A 69 4.79 -0.52 -0.57
C LEU A 69 3.69 0.53 -0.60
N LEU A 70 3.98 1.74 -1.09
CA LEU A 70 2.98 2.81 -1.21
C LEU A 70 1.88 2.42 -2.22
N VAL A 71 2.25 1.86 -3.37
CA VAL A 71 1.27 1.35 -4.36
C VAL A 71 0.43 0.22 -3.76
N ALA A 72 1.03 -0.72 -3.01
CA ALA A 72 0.28 -1.79 -2.35
C ALA A 72 -0.70 -1.27 -1.29
N LEU A 73 -0.40 -0.16 -0.60
CA LEU A 73 -1.33 0.51 0.33
C LEU A 73 -2.52 1.15 -0.39
N SER A 74 -2.37 1.54 -1.65
CA SER A 74 -3.41 2.18 -2.46
C SER A 74 -4.40 1.19 -3.07
N ILE A 75 -4.09 -0.11 -3.10
CA ILE A 75 -4.96 -1.14 -3.68
C ILE A 75 -5.95 -1.62 -2.61
N GLU A 76 -7.27 -1.56 -2.90
CA GLU A 76 -8.32 -1.88 -1.93
C GLU A 76 -8.25 -3.32 -1.41
N GLU A 77 -7.98 -4.27 -2.27
CA GLU A 77 -7.95 -5.71 -1.98
C GLU A 77 -6.61 -6.22 -1.41
N SER A 78 -5.69 -5.34 -1.05
CA SER A 78 -4.38 -5.76 -0.53
C SER A 78 -4.51 -6.42 0.85
N ASP A 79 -4.06 -7.66 0.94
CA ASP A 79 -3.95 -8.38 2.22
C ASP A 79 -2.86 -7.71 3.10
N ASN A 80 -3.03 -7.81 4.42
CA ASN A 80 -2.02 -7.36 5.39
C ASN A 80 -1.62 -5.88 5.30
N LYS A 81 -2.54 -4.99 4.93
CA LYS A 81 -2.27 -3.53 4.83
C LYS A 81 -1.57 -2.95 6.07
N SER A 82 -1.92 -3.41 7.26
CA SER A 82 -1.26 -2.95 8.51
C SER A 82 0.24 -3.27 8.53
N SER A 83 0.63 -4.48 8.11
CA SER A 83 2.05 -4.86 8.01
C SER A 83 2.78 -4.08 6.90
N ILE A 84 2.12 -3.85 5.76
CA ILE A 84 2.66 -3.05 4.66
C ILE A 84 2.87 -1.61 5.13
N LEU A 85 1.90 -1.03 5.84
CA LEU A 85 2.00 0.32 6.41
C LEU A 85 3.17 0.44 7.38
N THR A 86 3.29 -0.49 8.33
CA THR A 86 4.42 -0.51 9.27
C THR A 86 5.76 -0.55 8.55
N ARG A 87 5.90 -1.39 7.50
CA ARG A 87 7.11 -1.46 6.69
C ARG A 87 7.37 -0.19 5.89
N PHE A 88 6.33 0.44 5.37
CA PHE A 88 6.43 1.71 4.66
C PHE A 88 6.93 2.82 5.58
N LEU A 89 6.32 2.96 6.75
CA LEU A 89 6.68 3.98 7.74
C LEU A 89 8.09 3.78 8.30
N SER A 90 8.51 2.52 8.52
CA SER A 90 9.85 2.22 9.04
C SER A 90 10.99 2.58 8.07
N LYS A 91 10.71 2.66 6.76
CA LYS A 91 11.69 3.06 5.74
C LYS A 91 11.85 4.58 5.61
N SER A 92 11.23 5.36 6.48
CA SER A 92 11.31 6.84 6.50
C SER A 92 10.91 7.53 5.18
N GLU A 93 10.01 6.92 4.43
CA GLU A 93 9.56 7.42 3.13
C GLU A 93 8.43 8.46 3.25
N ILE A 94 8.30 9.06 4.45
CA ILE A 94 7.43 10.20 4.73
C ILE A 94 8.31 11.43 4.91
N LYS A 95 7.99 12.49 4.18
CA LYS A 95 8.72 13.76 4.25
C LYS A 95 8.55 14.42 5.62
N GLU A 96 7.33 14.47 6.11
CA GLU A 96 6.99 15.04 7.41
C GLU A 96 6.88 13.92 8.46
N LYS A 97 8.02 13.52 9.05
CA LYS A 97 8.12 12.35 9.97
C LYS A 97 7.18 12.41 11.18
N GLN A 98 6.83 13.61 11.66
CA GLN A 98 5.90 13.78 12.78
C GLN A 98 4.50 13.21 12.51
N PHE A 99 4.11 13.02 11.26
CA PHE A 99 2.81 12.44 10.92
C PHE A 99 2.79 10.90 10.86
N ALA A 100 3.93 10.23 10.99
CA ALA A 100 3.97 8.76 10.94
C ALA A 100 3.10 8.11 12.03
N ASP A 101 3.20 8.61 13.27
CA ASP A 101 2.40 8.12 14.40
C ASP A 101 0.91 8.46 14.24
N VAL A 102 0.61 9.64 13.68
CA VAL A 102 -0.78 10.03 13.37
C VAL A 102 -1.38 9.10 12.33
N ILE A 103 -0.66 8.81 11.24
CA ILE A 103 -1.12 7.87 10.20
C ILE A 103 -1.31 6.46 10.77
N THR A 104 -0.40 6.01 11.63
CA THR A 104 -0.54 4.71 12.32
C THR A 104 -1.78 4.67 13.21
N THR A 105 -2.06 5.74 13.92
CA THR A 105 -3.26 5.87 14.76
C THR A 105 -4.52 5.89 13.92
N LEU A 106 -4.55 6.68 12.85
CA LEU A 106 -5.66 6.73 11.90
C LEU A 106 -5.94 5.37 11.26
N ALA A 107 -4.91 4.60 10.93
CA ALA A 107 -5.08 3.27 10.36
C ALA A 107 -5.73 2.27 11.34
N LYS A 108 -5.60 2.48 12.65
CA LYS A 108 -6.27 1.67 13.68
C LYS A 108 -7.73 2.05 13.87
N ILE A 109 -8.05 3.36 13.87
CA ILE A 109 -9.39 3.85 14.16
C ILE A 109 -10.29 3.97 12.92
N SER A 110 -9.70 4.22 11.76
CA SER A 110 -10.39 4.37 10.49
C SER A 110 -9.54 3.87 9.32
N PRO A 111 -9.39 2.53 9.18
CA PRO A 111 -8.51 1.95 8.15
C PRO A 111 -8.93 2.34 6.73
N LYS A 112 -10.23 2.31 6.41
CA LYS A 112 -10.74 2.69 5.08
C LYS A 112 -10.35 4.13 4.72
N PHE A 113 -10.54 5.07 5.64
CA PHE A 113 -10.14 6.46 5.45
C PHE A 113 -8.63 6.57 5.21
N THR A 114 -7.82 5.92 6.05
CA THR A 114 -6.36 6.01 5.95
C THR A 114 -5.84 5.46 4.62
N TYR A 115 -6.37 4.32 4.17
CA TYR A 115 -5.93 3.72 2.91
C TYR A 115 -6.44 4.47 1.68
N SER A 116 -7.62 5.12 1.76
CA SER A 116 -8.08 6.01 0.70
C SER A 116 -7.18 7.24 0.50
N MET A 117 -6.47 7.69 1.54
CA MET A 117 -5.45 8.75 1.40
C MET A 117 -4.32 8.32 0.46
N PHE A 118 -3.82 7.09 0.62
CA PHE A 118 -2.77 6.55 -0.26
C PHE A 118 -3.29 6.31 -1.68
N GLU A 119 -4.52 5.84 -1.83
CA GLU A 119 -5.17 5.69 -3.14
C GLU A 119 -5.25 7.02 -3.89
N ILE A 120 -5.76 8.07 -3.25
CA ILE A 120 -5.85 9.41 -3.85
C ILE A 120 -4.45 9.92 -4.22
N TYR A 121 -3.45 9.70 -3.38
CA TYR A 121 -2.08 10.15 -3.63
C TYR A 121 -1.46 9.45 -4.83
N VAL A 122 -1.56 8.13 -4.91
CA VAL A 122 -1.05 7.33 -6.03
C VAL A 122 -1.80 7.68 -7.33
N LYS A 123 -3.13 7.83 -7.25
CA LYS A 123 -3.95 8.25 -8.39
C LYS A 123 -3.52 9.63 -8.92
N ALA A 124 -3.30 10.59 -8.03
CA ALA A 124 -2.83 11.93 -8.41
C ALA A 124 -1.45 11.89 -9.08
N PHE A 125 -0.56 11.00 -8.66
CA PHE A 125 0.71 10.76 -9.35
C PHE A 125 0.49 10.18 -10.76
N CYS A 126 -0.36 9.18 -10.91
CA CYS A 126 -0.69 8.61 -12.23
C CYS A 126 -1.34 9.63 -13.17
N GLU A 127 -2.08 10.59 -12.62
CA GLU A 127 -2.70 11.69 -13.38
C GLU A 127 -1.73 12.87 -13.66
N GLY A 128 -0.46 12.76 -13.26
CA GLY A 128 0.56 13.79 -13.48
C GLY A 128 0.42 15.03 -12.57
N LYS A 129 -0.41 14.96 -11.52
CA LYS A 129 -0.59 16.05 -10.53
C LYS A 129 0.56 16.13 -9.52
N LEU A 130 1.34 15.07 -9.40
CA LEU A 130 2.53 14.97 -8.56
C LEU A 130 3.75 14.64 -9.44
N LYS A 131 4.88 15.28 -9.15
CA LYS A 131 6.14 15.01 -9.86
C LYS A 131 6.77 13.70 -9.43
N ASN A 132 6.74 13.42 -8.14
CA ASN A 132 7.35 12.24 -7.54
C ASN A 132 6.36 11.55 -6.61
N LEU A 133 6.38 10.22 -6.63
CA LEU A 133 5.56 9.42 -5.73
C LEU A 133 6.17 9.35 -4.32
N LEU A 134 7.49 9.45 -4.22
CA LEU A 134 8.23 9.41 -2.97
C LEU A 134 9.19 10.61 -2.85
N PRO A 135 9.48 11.04 -1.61
CA PRO A 135 8.84 10.62 -0.35
C PRO A 135 7.38 11.07 -0.29
N PHE A 136 6.51 10.28 0.36
CA PHE A 136 5.12 10.68 0.61
C PHE A 136 5.08 11.98 1.43
N SER A 137 4.40 12.98 0.92
CA SER A 137 4.27 14.29 1.57
C SER A 137 2.83 14.58 1.96
N VAL A 138 2.60 14.80 3.24
CA VAL A 138 1.30 15.20 3.78
C VAL A 138 0.89 16.58 3.25
N LEU A 139 1.86 17.48 3.06
CA LEU A 139 1.58 18.82 2.52
C LEU A 139 1.20 18.79 1.03
N GLU A 140 1.83 17.92 0.24
CA GLU A 140 1.41 17.71 -1.15
C GLU A 140 0.06 17.01 -1.21
N PHE A 141 -0.16 16.01 -0.34
CA PHE A 141 -1.46 15.35 -0.21
C PHE A 141 -2.57 16.36 0.12
N GLN A 142 -2.34 17.28 1.06
CA GLN A 142 -3.31 18.33 1.40
C GLN A 142 -3.71 19.16 0.18
N LYS A 143 -2.75 19.53 -0.67
CA LYS A 143 -3.02 20.32 -1.88
C LYS A 143 -3.88 19.57 -2.90
N ILE A 144 -3.61 18.28 -3.12
CA ILE A 144 -4.34 17.48 -4.10
C ILE A 144 -5.69 16.98 -3.59
N SER A 145 -5.86 16.91 -2.26
CA SER A 145 -7.08 16.40 -1.61
C SER A 145 -8.03 17.49 -1.14
N GLN A 146 -7.82 18.75 -1.53
CA GLN A 146 -8.55 19.92 -0.99
C GLN A 146 -10.07 19.75 -0.87
N ASN A 147 -10.69 18.98 -1.75
CA ASN A 147 -12.12 18.70 -1.73
C ASN A 147 -12.49 17.25 -1.33
N ALA A 148 -11.52 16.35 -1.26
CA ALA A 148 -11.80 14.93 -1.05
C ALA A 148 -12.34 14.62 0.36
N PHE A 149 -12.02 15.45 1.35
CA PHE A 149 -12.37 15.21 2.76
C PHE A 149 -13.17 16.36 3.38
N THR A 150 -13.81 17.21 2.57
CA THR A 150 -14.59 18.35 3.06
C THR A 150 -15.70 17.92 4.01
N ILE A 151 -16.44 16.85 3.65
CA ILE A 151 -17.54 16.33 4.47
C ILE A 151 -17.01 15.78 5.80
N GLN A 152 -15.89 15.04 5.79
CA GLN A 152 -15.28 14.49 6.99
C GLN A 152 -14.79 15.61 7.92
N ASN A 153 -14.16 16.63 7.36
CA ASN A 153 -13.70 17.80 8.12
C ASN A 153 -14.87 18.57 8.73
N GLU A 154 -15.93 18.82 7.96
CA GLU A 154 -17.14 19.46 8.45
C GLU A 154 -17.77 18.66 9.61
N LEU A 155 -17.94 17.35 9.42
CA LEU A 155 -18.48 16.46 10.44
C LEU A 155 -17.63 16.48 11.72
N LEU A 156 -16.31 16.33 11.60
CA LEU A 156 -15.39 16.33 12.74
C LEU A 156 -15.41 17.67 13.47
N ASN A 157 -15.33 18.77 12.75
CA ASN A 157 -15.37 20.12 13.34
C ASN A 157 -16.72 20.36 14.04
N GLY A 158 -17.84 20.02 13.40
CA GLY A 158 -19.16 20.11 14.00
C GLY A 158 -19.29 19.23 15.25
N PHE A 159 -18.82 17.97 15.19
CA PHE A 159 -18.86 17.07 16.32
C PHE A 159 -18.04 17.56 17.51
N MET A 160 -16.90 18.19 17.28
CA MET A 160 -16.05 18.73 18.35
C MET A 160 -16.73 19.84 19.14
N THR A 161 -17.63 20.62 18.54
CA THR A 161 -18.36 21.72 19.19
C THR A 161 -19.55 21.26 20.04
N LEU A 162 -20.00 20.01 19.89
CA LEU A 162 -21.17 19.48 20.59
C LEU A 162 -20.88 19.27 22.09
N SER A 163 -21.93 19.44 22.92
CA SER A 163 -21.92 19.01 24.31
C SER A 163 -21.79 17.48 24.42
N LYS A 164 -21.34 16.98 25.59
CA LYS A 164 -21.14 15.54 25.85
C LYS A 164 -22.41 14.72 25.58
N SER A 165 -23.60 15.22 25.98
CA SER A 165 -24.88 14.56 25.73
C SER A 165 -25.13 14.43 24.22
N LYS A 166 -25.07 15.56 23.48
CA LYS A 166 -25.30 15.55 22.03
C LYS A 166 -24.28 14.73 21.25
N LYS A 167 -23.03 14.64 21.71
CA LYS A 167 -22.03 13.71 21.14
C LYS A 167 -22.50 12.27 21.26
N SER A 168 -23.03 11.89 22.44
CA SER A 168 -23.59 10.54 22.65
C SER A 168 -24.77 10.25 21.72
N ASP A 169 -25.67 11.23 21.54
CA ASP A 169 -26.83 11.06 20.66
C ASP A 169 -26.40 10.87 19.19
N VAL A 170 -25.41 11.64 18.72
CA VAL A 170 -24.86 11.50 17.38
C VAL A 170 -24.17 10.13 17.20
N LEU A 171 -23.39 9.68 18.18
CA LEU A 171 -22.75 8.36 18.13
C LEU A 171 -23.80 7.23 18.11
N ASN A 172 -24.83 7.33 18.92
CA ASN A 172 -25.96 6.38 18.93
C ASN A 172 -26.73 6.36 17.61
N PHE A 173 -26.83 7.52 16.95
CA PHE A 173 -27.40 7.59 15.59
C PHE A 173 -26.56 6.82 14.59
N PHE A 174 -25.26 7.08 14.53
CA PHE A 174 -24.36 6.36 13.60
C PHE A 174 -24.28 4.86 13.87
N ALA A 175 -24.33 4.44 15.14
CA ALA A 175 -24.36 3.02 15.51
C ALA A 175 -25.55 2.23 14.96
N LYS A 176 -26.58 2.91 14.43
CA LYS A 176 -27.72 2.25 13.78
C LYS A 176 -27.46 1.88 12.29
N PHE A 177 -26.37 2.38 11.73
CA PHE A 177 -25.98 2.13 10.33
C PHE A 177 -24.80 1.17 10.19
N THR A 178 -24.26 0.67 11.31
CA THR A 178 -23.21 -0.35 11.38
C THR A 178 -23.81 -1.68 11.76
#